data_ab97634baa59c55c25ba8fc6b9a8c17a
#
_entry.id   ab97634baa59c55c25ba8fc6b9a8c17a
#
_cell.length_a   1.000
_cell.length_b   1.000
_cell.length_c   1.000
_cell.angle_alpha   90.00
_cell.angle_beta   90.00
_cell.angle_gamma   90.00
#
_symmetry.space_group_name_H-M   'P 1'
#
loop_
_entity.id
_entity.type
_entity.pdbx_description
1 polymer ?
#
loop_
_entity_poly.entity_id
_entity_poly.type
_entity_poly.pdbx_seq_one_letter_code
_entity_poly.pdbx_strand_id
1 'polypeptide(L)'
;MQIDPCPSEEDYDSGPSLRAAEWQSFATRVFNHIEIYTVPQYGDKGHDQCSEFSESDFITQMKKYLNRYGKNSREGQQRLDLLKIAHYAGMLYTKLAEETQEIDKIIMHE
;
A
#
# COMPACT_ATOMS: atom_id res chain seq x y z
N MET A 1 -6.14 -26.41 2.68
CA MET A 1 -6.96 -26.16 2.43
C MET A 1 -7.75 -26.76 2.34
N GLN A 2 -8.26 -26.79 2.33
CA GLN A 2 -8.93 -27.19 1.99
C GLN A 2 -9.18 -27.20 1.18
N ILE A 3 -9.08 -27.42 1.01
CA ILE A 3 -9.59 -27.27 0.25
C ILE A 3 -10.14 -27.98 -0.27
N ASP A 4 -10.72 -28.31 0.44
CA ASP A 4 -11.53 -28.59 -0.61
C ASP A 4 -10.78 -28.43 -1.86
N PRO A 5 -10.58 -29.44 -2.49
CA PRO A 5 -9.77 -29.38 -3.68
C PRO A 5 -10.32 -28.35 -4.64
N CYS A 6 -11.64 -28.26 -4.68
CA CYS A 6 -12.25 -27.45 -5.67
C CYS A 6 -13.33 -26.68 -4.97
N PRO A 7 -13.14 -25.39 -4.80
CA PRO A 7 -14.19 -24.61 -4.13
C PRO A 7 -15.48 -24.73 -4.93
N SER A 8 -16.57 -24.79 -4.22
CA SER A 8 -17.86 -24.75 -4.86
C SER A 8 -18.04 -23.38 -5.49
N GLU A 9 -19.02 -23.27 -6.37
CA GLU A 9 -19.32 -21.98 -6.93
C GLU A 9 -19.73 -20.99 -5.86
N GLU A 10 -20.36 -21.47 -4.83
CA GLU A 10 -20.73 -20.61 -3.73
C GLU A 10 -19.51 -20.04 -3.03
N ASP A 11 -18.51 -20.89 -2.79
CA ASP A 11 -17.28 -20.41 -2.18
C ASP A 11 -16.56 -19.44 -3.09
N TYR A 12 -16.60 -19.75 -4.37
CA TYR A 12 -15.95 -18.89 -5.34
C TYR A 12 -16.60 -17.52 -5.36
N ASP A 13 -17.92 -17.48 -5.26
CA ASP A 13 -18.67 -16.23 -5.31
C ASP A 13 -18.70 -15.53 -3.97
N SER A 14 -18.30 -16.17 -2.91
CA SER A 14 -18.48 -15.63 -1.56
C SER A 14 -17.42 -14.62 -1.17
N GLY A 15 -16.48 -14.32 -2.05
CA GLY A 15 -15.54 -13.27 -1.75
C GLY A 15 -14.11 -13.62 -2.13
N PRO A 16 -13.18 -12.78 -1.73
CA PRO A 16 -11.78 -12.94 -2.11
C PRO A 16 -11.13 -14.12 -1.40
N SER A 17 -9.97 -14.51 -1.89
CA SER A 17 -9.15 -15.51 -1.22
C SER A 17 -8.71 -14.98 0.14
N LEU A 18 -8.18 -15.89 0.96
CA LEU A 18 -7.67 -15.48 2.28
C LEU A 18 -6.56 -14.45 2.14
N ARG A 19 -5.67 -14.63 1.18
CA ARG A 19 -4.59 -13.67 0.99
C ARG A 19 -5.12 -12.30 0.61
N ALA A 20 -6.08 -12.26 -0.29
CA ALA A 20 -6.66 -10.99 -0.69
C ALA A 20 -7.43 -10.35 0.45
N ALA A 21 -8.11 -11.15 1.25
CA ALA A 21 -8.86 -10.63 2.40
C ALA A 21 -7.90 -10.02 3.43
N GLU A 22 -6.77 -10.68 3.66
CA GLU A 22 -5.76 -10.13 4.57
C GLU A 22 -5.23 -8.81 4.06
N TRP A 23 -4.97 -8.75 2.76
CA TRP A 23 -4.51 -7.52 2.16
C TRP A 23 -5.55 -6.41 2.30
N GLN A 24 -6.82 -6.73 2.05
CA GLN A 24 -7.88 -5.73 2.18
C GLN A 24 -7.95 -5.18 3.59
N SER A 25 -7.78 -6.05 4.58
CA SER A 25 -7.78 -5.62 5.97
C SER A 25 -6.64 -4.65 6.23
N PHE A 26 -5.45 -4.96 5.72
CA PHE A 26 -4.30 -4.09 5.87
C PHE A 26 -4.52 -2.78 5.11
N ALA A 27 -5.03 -2.86 3.89
CA ALA A 27 -5.26 -1.68 3.07
C ALA A 27 -6.24 -0.72 3.74
N THR A 28 -7.23 -1.25 4.42
CA THR A 28 -8.15 -0.42 5.19
C THR A 28 -7.43 0.35 6.28
N ARG A 29 -6.47 -0.28 6.93
CA ARG A 29 -5.69 0.41 7.95
C ARG A 29 -4.81 1.49 7.37
N VAL A 30 -4.24 1.25 6.20
CA VAL A 30 -3.49 2.29 5.51
C VAL A 30 -4.41 3.46 5.16
N PHE A 31 -5.58 3.15 4.61
CA PHE A 31 -6.57 4.16 4.27
C PHE A 31 -6.92 5.01 5.49
N ASN A 32 -7.23 4.36 6.60
CA ASN A 32 -7.60 5.09 7.81
C ASN A 32 -6.45 5.93 8.34
N HIS A 33 -5.24 5.45 8.23
CA HIS A 33 -4.08 6.21 8.66
C HIS A 33 -3.95 7.50 7.84
N ILE A 34 -4.16 7.39 6.53
CA ILE A 34 -4.11 8.55 5.65
C ILE A 34 -5.18 9.56 6.05
N GLU A 35 -6.41 9.09 6.25
CA GLU A 35 -7.53 9.97 6.55
C GLU A 35 -7.40 10.63 7.92
N ILE A 36 -6.92 9.89 8.91
CA ILE A 36 -6.93 10.37 10.30
C ILE A 36 -5.68 11.16 10.62
N TYR A 37 -4.54 10.80 10.03
CA TYR A 37 -3.26 11.43 10.38
C TYR A 37 -2.67 12.24 9.25
N THR A 38 -2.55 11.65 8.07
CA THR A 38 -1.79 12.28 6.99
C THR A 38 -2.49 13.52 6.47
N VAL A 39 -3.77 13.39 6.13
CA VAL A 39 -4.51 14.50 5.56
C VAL A 39 -4.68 15.62 6.57
N PRO A 40 -5.08 15.37 7.83
CA PRO A 40 -5.20 16.46 8.78
C PRO A 40 -3.89 17.19 9.05
N GLN A 41 -2.77 16.47 8.99
CA GLN A 41 -1.48 17.07 9.34
C GLN A 41 -0.81 17.73 8.15
N TYR A 42 -0.88 17.15 6.98
CA TYR A 42 -0.13 17.61 5.81
C TYR A 42 -1.01 18.10 4.67
N GLY A 43 -2.31 17.90 4.74
CA GLY A 43 -3.22 18.31 3.70
C GLY A 43 -3.45 17.20 2.69
N ASP A 44 -4.48 17.38 1.88
CA ASP A 44 -4.85 16.42 0.86
C ASP A 44 -4.27 16.90 -0.47
N LYS A 45 -3.01 16.57 -0.69
CA LYS A 45 -2.30 17.08 -1.86
C LYS A 45 -2.26 16.09 -3.01
N GLY A 46 -2.53 14.83 -2.72
CA GLY A 46 -2.66 13.82 -3.77
C GLY A 46 -1.59 13.90 -4.84
N HIS A 47 -2.00 14.23 -6.02
CA HIS A 47 -1.13 14.34 -7.18
C HIS A 47 0.04 15.27 -6.98
N ASP A 48 -0.21 16.40 -6.34
CA ASP A 48 0.83 17.41 -6.17
C ASP A 48 2.00 16.84 -5.38
N GLN A 49 1.69 16.07 -4.36
CA GLN A 49 2.75 15.48 -3.57
C GLN A 49 3.55 14.48 -4.37
N CYS A 50 2.85 13.67 -5.17
CA CYS A 50 3.54 12.72 -6.03
C CYS A 50 4.43 13.42 -7.04
N SER A 51 3.98 14.53 -7.58
CA SER A 51 4.76 15.22 -8.61
C SER A 51 5.99 15.90 -8.04
N GLU A 52 5.97 16.24 -6.75
CA GLU A 52 7.12 16.88 -6.11
C GLU A 52 8.23 15.89 -5.78
N PHE A 53 7.88 14.62 -5.60
CA PHE A 53 8.85 13.60 -5.21
C PHE A 53 9.33 12.86 -6.45
N SER A 54 10.63 12.67 -6.55
CA SER A 54 11.18 11.77 -7.57
C SER A 54 11.06 10.34 -7.08
N GLU A 55 11.29 9.40 -7.98
CA GLU A 55 11.30 7.99 -7.61
C GLU A 55 12.28 7.74 -6.47
N SER A 56 13.46 8.34 -6.54
CA SER A 56 14.47 8.12 -5.53
C SER A 56 14.07 8.75 -4.20
N ASP A 57 13.27 9.80 -4.22
CA ASP A 57 12.75 10.37 -2.98
C ASP A 57 11.84 9.39 -2.26
N PHE A 58 10.94 8.73 -3.00
CA PHE A 58 10.06 7.73 -2.40
C PHE A 58 10.86 6.55 -1.85
N ILE A 59 11.86 6.10 -2.59
CA ILE A 59 12.70 4.99 -2.15
C ILE A 59 13.45 5.38 -0.88
N THR A 60 13.96 6.60 -0.82
CA THR A 60 14.67 7.08 0.36
C THR A 60 13.77 7.08 1.59
N GLN A 61 12.52 7.53 1.43
CA GLN A 61 11.58 7.52 2.55
C GLN A 61 11.30 6.10 3.02
N MET A 62 11.06 5.18 2.09
CA MET A 62 10.81 3.81 2.47
C MET A 62 11.99 3.18 3.19
N LYS A 63 13.20 3.45 2.70
CA LYS A 63 14.41 2.94 3.35
C LYS A 63 14.57 3.49 4.76
N LYS A 64 14.21 4.74 4.96
CA LYS A 64 14.28 5.35 6.27
C LYS A 64 13.44 4.57 7.28
N TYR A 65 12.23 4.24 6.92
CA TYR A 65 11.35 3.51 7.83
C TYR A 65 11.79 2.05 8.00
N LEU A 66 12.30 1.44 6.94
CA LEU A 66 12.83 0.09 7.04
C LEU A 66 14.06 0.04 7.95
N ASN A 67 14.94 1.04 7.83
CA ASN A 67 16.15 1.05 8.61
C ASN A 67 15.89 1.23 10.10
N ARG A 68 14.84 1.94 10.46
CA ARG A 68 14.57 2.13 11.87
C ARG A 68 13.60 1.10 12.42
N TYR A 69 13.12 0.21 11.58
CA TYR A 69 12.17 -0.80 12.01
C TYR A 69 12.77 -1.64 13.14
N GLY A 70 12.01 -1.76 14.23
CA GLY A 70 12.45 -2.55 15.37
C GLY A 70 13.45 -1.87 16.26
N LYS A 71 13.92 -0.67 15.91
CA LYS A 71 14.90 0.05 16.73
C LYS A 71 14.28 1.04 17.69
N ASN A 72 13.00 1.30 17.52
CA ASN A 72 12.26 2.23 18.35
C ASN A 72 11.47 1.44 19.38
N SER A 73 11.60 1.78 20.65
CA SER A 73 10.92 1.05 21.71
C SER A 73 9.49 1.51 21.90
N ARG A 74 9.05 2.52 21.17
CA ARG A 74 7.69 3.02 21.29
C ARG A 74 6.70 1.96 20.84
N GLU A 75 5.69 1.72 21.64
CA GLU A 75 4.69 0.72 21.33
C GLU A 75 3.93 1.12 20.06
N GLY A 76 3.72 0.15 19.17
CA GLY A 76 2.99 0.41 17.94
C GLY A 76 3.82 1.02 16.82
N GLN A 77 5.06 1.39 17.10
CA GLN A 77 5.88 2.06 16.10
C GLN A 77 6.16 1.17 14.89
N GLN A 78 6.36 -0.12 15.13
CA GLN A 78 6.62 -1.04 14.03
C GLN A 78 5.46 -1.09 13.05
N ARG A 79 4.26 -1.20 13.58
CA ARG A 79 3.07 -1.24 12.72
C ARG A 79 2.88 0.08 11.99
N LEU A 80 3.14 1.18 12.69
CA LEU A 80 3.03 2.50 12.07
C LEU A 80 4.02 2.65 10.92
N ASP A 81 5.24 2.20 11.13
CA ASP A 81 6.25 2.28 10.07
C ASP A 81 5.82 1.48 8.85
N LEU A 82 5.21 0.33 9.04
CA LEU A 82 4.72 -0.48 7.92
C LEU A 82 3.61 0.23 7.16
N LEU A 83 2.72 0.91 7.86
CA LEU A 83 1.68 1.70 7.19
C LEU A 83 2.29 2.80 6.34
N LYS A 84 3.31 3.46 6.84
CA LYS A 84 3.98 4.53 6.11
C LYS A 84 4.71 3.99 4.89
N ILE A 85 5.38 2.86 5.03
CA ILE A 85 6.07 2.24 3.91
C ILE A 85 5.05 1.89 2.81
N ALA A 86 3.93 1.32 3.21
CA ALA A 86 2.89 0.96 2.25
C ALA A 86 2.34 2.19 1.53
N HIS A 87 2.13 3.28 2.25
CA HIS A 87 1.62 4.50 1.65
C HIS A 87 2.60 5.07 0.64
N TYR A 88 3.90 5.12 0.99
CA TYR A 88 4.89 5.60 0.04
C TYR A 88 5.00 4.70 -1.17
N ALA A 89 4.91 3.39 -0.96
CA ALA A 89 4.91 2.45 -2.10
C ALA A 89 3.73 2.69 -3.01
N GLY A 90 2.56 2.94 -2.42
CA GLY A 90 1.36 3.22 -3.21
C GLY A 90 1.48 4.51 -4.00
N MET A 91 2.05 5.55 -3.39
CA MET A 91 2.26 6.80 -4.09
C MET A 91 3.24 6.64 -5.25
N LEU A 92 4.31 5.90 -5.02
CA LEU A 92 5.28 5.64 -6.08
C LEU A 92 4.64 4.84 -7.20
N TYR A 93 3.87 3.82 -6.87
CA TYR A 93 3.17 3.05 -7.89
C TYR A 93 2.29 3.96 -8.75
N THR A 94 1.54 4.83 -8.12
CA THR A 94 0.65 5.76 -8.83
C THR A 94 1.45 6.67 -9.76
N LYS A 95 2.57 7.20 -9.26
CA LYS A 95 3.42 8.05 -10.08
C LYS A 95 3.93 7.32 -11.32
N LEU A 96 4.43 6.11 -11.13
CA LEU A 96 4.96 5.33 -12.24
C LEU A 96 3.87 4.93 -13.23
N ALA A 97 2.69 4.60 -12.72
CA ALA A 97 1.57 4.23 -13.59
C ALA A 97 1.15 5.42 -14.45
N GLU A 98 1.15 6.61 -13.89
CA GLU A 98 0.80 7.79 -14.65
C GLU A 98 1.84 8.14 -15.70
N GLU A 99 3.10 7.92 -15.38
CA GLU A 99 4.18 8.23 -16.29
C GLU A 99 4.33 7.20 -17.41
N THR A 100 3.87 5.97 -17.18
CA THR A 100 4.08 4.89 -18.11
C THR A 100 2.79 4.12 -18.37
N GLN A 101 1.73 4.85 -18.73
CA GLN A 101 0.41 4.24 -18.89
C GLN A 101 0.40 3.13 -19.92
N GLU A 102 1.15 3.29 -21.01
CA GLU A 102 1.15 2.26 -22.04
C GLU A 102 1.73 0.95 -21.53
N ILE A 103 2.84 1.07 -20.80
CA ILE A 103 3.47 -0.12 -20.22
C ILE A 103 2.55 -0.74 -19.19
N ASP A 104 1.90 0.07 -18.38
CA ASP A 104 0.99 -0.42 -17.36
C ASP A 104 -0.17 -1.19 -17.99
N LYS A 105 -0.69 -0.72 -19.10
CA LYS A 105 -1.74 -1.43 -19.81
C LYS A 105 -1.27 -2.80 -20.26
N ILE A 106 -0.05 -2.89 -20.74
CA ILE A 106 0.51 -4.16 -21.18
C ILE A 106 0.60 -5.12 -20.01
N ILE A 107 1.08 -4.64 -18.88
CA ILE A 107 1.18 -5.47 -17.68
C ILE A 107 -0.18 -5.97 -17.24
N MET A 108 -1.17 -5.11 -17.26
CA MET A 108 -2.50 -5.48 -16.82
C MET A 108 -3.13 -6.55 -17.69
N HIS A 109 -2.69 -6.66 -18.93
CA HIS A 109 -3.25 -7.64 -19.84
C HIS A 109 -2.46 -8.93 -19.92
N GLU A 110 -1.40 -9.03 -19.18
CA GLU A 110 -0.66 -10.27 -19.10
C GLU A 110 -1.25 -11.19 -18.07
#